data_b3dceed1f6d907f820275670b8b8ca8c
#
_entry.id   b3dceed1f6d907f820275670b8b8ca8c
#
_cell.length_a   1.000
_cell.length_b   1.000
_cell.length_c   1.000
_cell.angle_alpha   90.00
_cell.angle_beta   90.00
_cell.angle_gamma   90.00
#
_symmetry.space_group_name_H-M   'P 1'
#
loop_
_entity.id
_entity.type
_entity.pdbx_description
1 polymer ?
#
loop_
_entity_poly.entity_id
_entity_poly.type
_entity_poly.pdbx_seq_one_letter_code
_entity_poly.pdbx_strand_id
1 'polypeptide(L)'
;MNRENVSHKKEKDLLKWSILLYKKEGNNYMSKVTLNDVKKAKETIKGIVKETPILESKILSEKVGANVFYKCENLQRTGSFKVRGAVNTIANLTDEQKSKGVIASSAGNHAQGVALGAQMTGIKATIVMPATAPLAKVSATRGYGAEVVLNGEVYDDAYAKAVELQKETGATFIHPFNNEYVMAGQGTISLEIFEQLNNKVDTIICPIGGGGIIAGVAVAAKALNPNVKVIGVQTANVPSMQESLKFGKVTTAFNAATIADGIAVKTPGNDTFEIIKELVDEVITVTEDEIAQGMLFLLEHQKIVSEGAGAVSTAALLSEKYKPATGENVVCIVSGGNVDVNTLSKTIRTALFKSGRRFTFNTDIQDKPGGLAELTTILSKLEANIIEVNLSSNNDLGRLSAHMVLETFNHDHIAKIKREIEEAGFKVA
;
A
#
# COMPACT_ATOMS: atom_id res chain seq x y z
N MET A 1 -6.74 24.08 44.34
CA MET A 1 -7.67 23.33 43.47
C MET A 1 -6.84 22.29 42.69
N ASN A 2 -7.06 21.00 43.01
CA ASN A 2 -6.12 19.92 42.74
C ASN A 2 -6.10 19.51 41.26
N ARG A 3 -4.91 19.30 40.70
CA ARG A 3 -4.66 18.76 39.34
C ARG A 3 -5.29 17.37 39.11
N GLU A 4 -5.53 16.59 40.15
CA GLU A 4 -6.20 15.27 40.07
C GLU A 4 -7.69 15.36 39.70
N ASN A 5 -8.39 16.41 40.10
CA ASN A 5 -9.82 16.61 39.75
C ASN A 5 -10.04 17.02 38.29
N VAL A 6 -9.03 17.59 37.61
CA VAL A 6 -9.12 17.96 36.19
C VAL A 6 -8.85 16.72 35.30
N SER A 7 -7.99 15.80 35.75
CA SER A 7 -7.72 14.54 35.04
C SER A 7 -8.95 13.62 35.07
N HIS A 8 -9.58 13.43 36.21
CA HIS A 8 -10.78 12.58 36.38
C HIS A 8 -12.00 13.11 35.64
N LYS A 9 -12.13 14.44 35.49
CA LYS A 9 -13.22 15.04 34.74
C LYS A 9 -13.02 14.85 33.24
N LYS A 10 -11.77 14.98 32.73
CA LYS A 10 -11.43 14.69 31.33
C LYS A 10 -11.60 13.21 30.98
N GLU A 11 -11.24 12.27 31.87
CA GLU A 11 -11.50 10.85 31.66
C GLU A 11 -12.99 10.51 31.62
N LYS A 12 -13.79 11.09 32.52
CA LYS A 12 -15.25 10.91 32.51
C LYS A 12 -15.92 11.55 31.30
N ASP A 13 -15.41 12.66 30.82
CA ASP A 13 -15.90 13.31 29.60
C ASP A 13 -15.47 12.53 28.35
N LEU A 14 -14.26 11.98 28.30
CA LEU A 14 -13.81 11.05 27.24
C LEU A 14 -14.61 9.74 27.24
N LEU A 15 -14.95 9.19 28.43
CA LEU A 15 -15.84 8.04 28.53
C LEU A 15 -17.29 8.39 28.11
N LYS A 16 -17.79 9.59 28.44
CA LYS A 16 -19.10 10.06 27.97
C LYS A 16 -19.15 10.29 26.48
N TRP A 17 -18.07 10.79 25.88
CA TRP A 17 -17.99 10.97 24.41
C TRP A 17 -17.82 9.64 23.69
N SER A 18 -17.11 8.67 24.24
CA SER A 18 -17.07 7.30 23.71
C SER A 18 -18.44 6.60 23.77
N ILE A 19 -19.30 6.99 24.74
CA ILE A 19 -20.67 6.47 24.87
C ILE A 19 -21.67 7.30 24.04
N LEU A 20 -21.43 8.60 23.80
CA LEU A 20 -22.35 9.50 23.05
C LEU A 20 -22.19 9.39 21.54
N LEU A 21 -21.02 8.97 21.02
CA LEU A 21 -20.87 8.54 19.61
C LEU A 21 -21.66 7.26 19.30
N TYR A 22 -22.05 6.51 20.32
CA TYR A 22 -22.82 5.25 20.26
C TYR A 22 -24.34 5.43 20.14
N LYS A 23 -24.87 6.67 20.20
CA LYS A 23 -26.34 6.90 20.16
C LYS A 23 -26.75 7.84 19.01
N LYS A 24 -26.34 7.55 17.77
CA LYS A 24 -27.07 8.02 16.59
C LYS A 24 -27.89 6.87 16.02
N GLU A 25 -29.17 6.95 16.33
CA GLU A 25 -30.30 6.27 15.72
C GLU A 25 -30.12 4.88 15.09
N GLY A 26 -30.52 3.84 15.78
CA GLY A 26 -31.13 2.64 15.18
C GLY A 26 -30.23 1.47 14.83
N ASN A 27 -28.92 1.51 14.99
CA ASN A 27 -28.04 0.34 14.78
C ASN A 27 -27.20 0.03 16.03
N ASN A 28 -27.54 -1.06 16.71
CA ASN A 28 -26.81 -1.59 17.85
C ASN A 28 -25.53 -2.36 17.43
N TYR A 29 -24.73 -1.86 16.50
CA TYR A 29 -23.44 -2.46 16.22
C TYR A 29 -22.40 -1.82 17.14
N MET A 30 -22.02 -2.55 18.19
CA MET A 30 -20.85 -2.20 19.01
C MET A 30 -19.61 -2.68 18.25
N SER A 31 -18.75 -1.75 17.82
CA SER A 31 -17.44 -2.11 17.29
C SER A 31 -16.74 -3.07 18.27
N LYS A 32 -16.31 -4.23 17.77
CA LYS A 32 -15.59 -5.23 18.58
C LYS A 32 -14.21 -4.72 19.04
N VAL A 33 -13.72 -3.61 18.49
CA VAL A 33 -12.41 -3.02 18.77
C VAL A 33 -12.56 -1.61 19.28
N THR A 34 -11.87 -1.31 20.39
CA THR A 34 -11.89 0.00 21.06
C THR A 34 -10.49 0.59 21.15
N LEU A 35 -10.39 1.89 21.46
CA LEU A 35 -9.10 2.55 21.76
C LEU A 35 -8.33 1.83 22.89
N ASN A 36 -9.04 1.27 23.88
CA ASN A 36 -8.40 0.53 24.97
C ASN A 36 -7.73 -0.75 24.45
N ASP A 37 -8.34 -1.44 23.51
CA ASP A 37 -7.74 -2.63 22.89
C ASP A 37 -6.52 -2.28 22.05
N VAL A 38 -6.54 -1.13 21.36
CA VAL A 38 -5.38 -0.61 20.64
C VAL A 38 -4.24 -0.23 21.61
N LYS A 39 -4.55 0.39 22.75
CA LYS A 39 -3.55 0.69 23.79
C LYS A 39 -2.93 -0.57 24.37
N LYS A 40 -3.75 -1.60 24.66
CA LYS A 40 -3.25 -2.91 25.09
C LYS A 40 -2.37 -3.56 24.02
N ALA A 41 -2.78 -3.48 22.74
CA ALA A 41 -1.98 -3.98 21.64
C ALA A 41 -0.62 -3.28 21.57
N LYS A 42 -0.53 -1.95 21.80
CA LYS A 42 0.74 -1.21 21.84
C LYS A 42 1.70 -1.79 22.88
N GLU A 43 1.21 -2.10 24.09
CA GLU A 43 2.03 -2.75 25.12
C GLU A 43 2.43 -4.18 24.75
N THR A 44 1.50 -4.95 24.17
CA THR A 44 1.73 -6.34 23.75
C THR A 44 2.83 -6.45 22.68
N ILE A 45 2.87 -5.54 21.70
CA ILE A 45 3.83 -5.59 20.58
C ILE A 45 5.14 -4.85 20.89
N LYS A 46 5.25 -4.23 22.04
CA LYS A 46 6.41 -3.44 22.46
C LYS A 46 7.70 -4.28 22.46
N GLY A 47 8.77 -3.73 21.88
CA GLY A 47 10.06 -4.42 21.75
C GLY A 47 10.14 -5.44 20.60
N ILE A 48 8.98 -5.92 20.09
CA ILE A 48 8.91 -6.81 18.93
C ILE A 48 8.74 -6.00 17.64
N VAL A 49 7.85 -5.03 17.66
CA VAL A 49 7.53 -4.16 16.52
C VAL A 49 8.30 -2.85 16.65
N LYS A 50 8.75 -2.30 15.52
CA LYS A 50 9.41 -0.98 15.51
C LYS A 50 8.35 0.13 15.60
N GLU A 51 8.63 1.16 16.33
CA GLU A 51 8.00 2.44 16.12
C GLU A 51 8.59 3.05 14.85
N THR A 52 7.75 3.13 13.78
CA THR A 52 8.22 3.59 12.48
C THR A 52 8.28 5.11 12.43
N PRO A 53 9.21 5.70 11.67
CA PRO A 53 9.33 7.15 11.60
C PRO A 53 8.18 7.80 10.85
N ILE A 54 7.94 9.07 11.18
CA ILE A 54 7.22 10.02 10.33
C ILE A 54 8.23 10.88 9.60
N LEU A 55 8.08 11.00 8.28
CA LEU A 55 8.92 11.83 7.42
C LEU A 55 8.06 12.93 6.78
N GLU A 56 8.50 14.18 6.87
CA GLU A 56 7.88 15.31 6.18
C GLU A 56 8.22 15.26 4.67
N SER A 57 7.27 15.61 3.82
CA SER A 57 7.45 15.73 2.38
C SER A 57 7.30 17.19 1.92
N LYS A 58 8.39 17.94 1.92
CA LYS A 58 8.37 19.35 1.49
C LYS A 58 7.84 19.51 0.05
N ILE A 59 8.34 18.68 -0.88
CA ILE A 59 7.96 18.75 -2.29
C ILE A 59 6.47 18.50 -2.49
N LEU A 60 5.91 17.47 -1.83
CA LEU A 60 4.47 17.20 -1.96
C LEU A 60 3.64 18.26 -1.22
N SER A 61 4.12 18.75 -0.08
CA SER A 61 3.48 19.83 0.69
C SER A 61 3.32 21.09 -0.15
N GLU A 62 4.40 21.53 -0.82
CA GLU A 62 4.37 22.68 -1.72
C GLU A 62 3.41 22.46 -2.89
N LYS A 63 3.41 21.24 -3.47
CA LYS A 63 2.55 20.90 -4.61
C LYS A 63 1.06 20.94 -4.27
N VAL A 64 0.67 20.47 -3.06
CA VAL A 64 -0.75 20.36 -2.66
C VAL A 64 -1.22 21.49 -1.75
N GLY A 65 -0.33 22.38 -1.31
CA GLY A 65 -0.65 23.51 -0.42
C GLY A 65 -0.98 23.10 1.02
N ALA A 66 -0.50 21.95 1.49
CA ALA A 66 -0.77 21.38 2.81
C ALA A 66 0.52 20.85 3.44
N ASN A 67 0.51 20.49 4.72
CA ASN A 67 1.66 19.85 5.38
C ASN A 67 1.53 18.34 5.22
N VAL A 68 2.33 17.72 4.38
CA VAL A 68 2.27 16.28 4.09
C VAL A 68 3.36 15.51 4.84
N PHE A 69 2.94 14.46 5.53
CA PHE A 69 3.81 13.56 6.28
C PHE A 69 3.60 12.12 5.83
N TYR A 70 4.65 11.31 5.91
CA TYR A 70 4.62 9.87 5.63
C TYR A 70 4.82 9.06 6.89
N LYS A 71 3.86 8.23 7.28
CA LYS A 71 4.07 7.16 8.27
C LYS A 71 4.64 5.94 7.58
N CYS A 72 5.92 5.64 7.83
CA CYS A 72 6.73 4.72 7.03
C CYS A 72 6.65 3.27 7.51
N GLU A 73 5.50 2.60 7.34
CA GLU A 73 5.36 1.17 7.67
C GLU A 73 6.14 0.24 6.73
N ASN A 74 6.62 0.73 5.59
CA ASN A 74 7.59 0.05 4.74
C ASN A 74 8.96 -0.18 5.44
N LEU A 75 9.28 0.57 6.50
CA LEU A 75 10.50 0.41 7.30
C LEU A 75 10.31 -0.50 8.52
N GLN A 76 9.18 -1.15 8.65
CA GLN A 76 8.90 -2.11 9.70
C GLN A 76 9.80 -3.36 9.56
N ARG A 77 9.94 -4.18 10.61
CA ARG A 77 10.82 -5.38 10.63
C ARG A 77 10.62 -6.34 9.47
N THR A 78 9.36 -6.54 9.06
CA THR A 78 9.00 -7.39 7.92
C THR A 78 8.74 -6.59 6.65
N GLY A 79 9.15 -5.32 6.59
CA GLY A 79 8.92 -4.43 5.46
C GLY A 79 7.45 -4.01 5.27
N SER A 80 6.57 -4.24 6.26
CA SER A 80 5.16 -3.81 6.22
C SER A 80 4.50 -3.80 7.60
N PHE A 81 3.38 -3.09 7.70
CA PHE A 81 2.57 -2.97 8.92
C PHE A 81 2.02 -4.30 9.45
N LYS A 82 1.94 -5.34 8.62
CA LYS A 82 1.26 -6.61 8.94
C LYS A 82 1.75 -7.28 10.20
N VAL A 83 3.01 -7.10 10.55
CA VAL A 83 3.61 -7.65 11.77
C VAL A 83 2.90 -7.17 13.05
N ARG A 84 2.37 -5.94 13.06
CA ARG A 84 1.68 -5.36 14.23
C ARG A 84 0.48 -6.22 14.66
N GLY A 85 -0.43 -6.46 13.74
CA GLY A 85 -1.62 -7.29 14.00
C GLY A 85 -1.30 -8.77 14.18
N ALA A 86 -0.34 -9.30 13.43
CA ALA A 86 0.07 -10.70 13.56
C ALA A 86 0.66 -10.99 14.95
N VAL A 87 1.62 -10.18 15.40
CA VAL A 87 2.22 -10.30 16.74
C VAL A 87 1.17 -10.14 17.84
N ASN A 88 0.32 -9.10 17.74
CA ASN A 88 -0.73 -8.89 18.74
C ASN A 88 -1.69 -10.07 18.83
N THR A 89 -2.08 -10.66 17.70
CA THR A 89 -2.96 -11.84 17.70
C THR A 89 -2.29 -13.05 18.33
N ILE A 90 -1.06 -13.36 17.92
CA ILE A 90 -0.33 -14.55 18.41
C ILE A 90 -0.04 -14.44 19.91
N ALA A 91 0.33 -13.27 20.40
CA ALA A 91 0.60 -13.05 21.81
C ALA A 91 -0.63 -13.27 22.70
N ASN A 92 -1.83 -12.95 22.19
CA ASN A 92 -3.10 -13.11 22.92
C ASN A 92 -3.76 -14.49 22.77
N LEU A 93 -3.12 -15.46 22.13
CA LEU A 93 -3.59 -16.84 22.10
C LEU A 93 -3.51 -17.48 23.49
N THR A 94 -4.45 -18.38 23.79
CA THR A 94 -4.39 -19.21 24.99
C THR A 94 -3.21 -20.19 24.93
N ASP A 95 -2.77 -20.72 26.06
CA ASP A 95 -1.68 -21.71 26.09
C ASP A 95 -2.02 -22.97 25.29
N GLU A 96 -3.29 -23.39 25.30
CA GLU A 96 -3.78 -24.50 24.47
C GLU A 96 -3.63 -24.17 22.97
N GLN A 97 -4.03 -22.97 22.53
CA GLN A 97 -3.87 -22.53 21.15
C GLN A 97 -2.39 -22.43 20.75
N LYS A 98 -1.55 -21.88 21.63
CA LYS A 98 -0.09 -21.80 21.41
C LYS A 98 0.55 -23.17 21.23
N SER A 99 0.14 -24.16 22.02
CA SER A 99 0.68 -25.54 21.93
C SER A 99 0.38 -26.22 20.60
N LYS A 100 -0.75 -25.86 19.94
CA LYS A 100 -1.17 -26.39 18.64
C LYS A 100 -0.53 -25.63 17.46
N GLY A 101 0.04 -24.47 17.73
CA GLY A 101 0.66 -23.62 16.70
C GLY A 101 -0.32 -22.74 15.94
N VAL A 102 0.19 -22.01 14.97
CA VAL A 102 -0.58 -21.09 14.12
C VAL A 102 -0.45 -21.44 12.65
N ILE A 103 -1.50 -21.13 11.89
CA ILE A 103 -1.53 -21.33 10.44
C ILE A 103 -2.08 -20.09 9.73
N ALA A 104 -1.54 -19.78 8.55
CA ALA A 104 -2.06 -18.72 7.69
C ALA A 104 -1.93 -19.08 6.21
N SER A 105 -2.81 -18.52 5.38
CA SER A 105 -2.68 -18.56 3.92
C SER A 105 -2.29 -17.17 3.42
N SER A 106 -1.07 -17.02 2.91
CA SER A 106 -0.59 -15.77 2.30
C SER A 106 0.78 -15.98 1.65
N ALA A 107 0.98 -15.41 0.47
CA ALA A 107 2.28 -15.35 -0.18
C ALA A 107 2.98 -13.98 -0.04
N GLY A 108 2.48 -13.10 0.83
CA GLY A 108 2.96 -11.73 0.94
C GLY A 108 3.27 -11.28 2.37
N ASN A 109 2.94 -10.02 2.66
CA ASN A 109 3.27 -9.34 3.91
C ASN A 109 2.70 -10.02 5.17
N HIS A 110 1.51 -10.62 5.07
CA HIS A 110 0.89 -11.31 6.20
C HIS A 110 1.65 -12.59 6.57
N ALA A 111 2.12 -13.34 5.59
CA ALA A 111 2.94 -14.53 5.81
C ALA A 111 4.18 -14.24 6.66
N GLN A 112 4.93 -13.19 6.29
CA GLN A 112 6.13 -12.76 7.01
C GLN A 112 5.80 -12.24 8.41
N GLY A 113 4.68 -11.50 8.56
CA GLY A 113 4.22 -11.02 9.84
C GLY A 113 3.88 -12.14 10.82
N VAL A 114 3.16 -13.17 10.34
CA VAL A 114 2.81 -14.37 11.16
C VAL A 114 4.08 -15.17 11.48
N ALA A 115 4.96 -15.39 10.50
CA ALA A 115 6.20 -16.12 10.71
C ALA A 115 7.10 -15.47 11.76
N LEU A 116 7.33 -14.15 11.67
CA LEU A 116 8.08 -13.41 12.68
C LEU A 116 7.40 -13.43 14.06
N GLY A 117 6.08 -13.19 14.11
CA GLY A 117 5.31 -13.24 15.36
C GLY A 117 5.43 -14.59 16.06
N ALA A 118 5.32 -15.68 15.33
CA ALA A 118 5.48 -17.03 15.84
C ALA A 118 6.91 -17.30 16.32
N GLN A 119 7.92 -16.90 15.54
CA GLN A 119 9.33 -17.02 15.92
C GLN A 119 9.62 -16.31 17.26
N MET A 120 9.14 -15.07 17.42
CA MET A 120 9.38 -14.25 18.61
C MET A 120 8.67 -14.81 19.86
N THR A 121 7.62 -15.61 19.69
CA THR A 121 6.87 -16.22 20.78
C THR A 121 7.19 -17.71 20.97
N GLY A 122 8.08 -18.29 20.16
CA GLY A 122 8.46 -19.70 20.22
C GLY A 122 7.34 -20.66 19.77
N ILE A 123 6.37 -20.19 18.98
CA ILE A 123 5.22 -20.95 18.50
C ILE A 123 5.48 -21.49 17.10
N LYS A 124 5.07 -22.74 16.80
CA LYS A 124 5.16 -23.29 15.44
C LYS A 124 4.21 -22.52 14.50
N ALA A 125 4.72 -22.09 13.34
CA ALA A 125 3.91 -21.47 12.29
C ALA A 125 3.96 -22.31 11.01
N THR A 126 2.79 -22.56 10.42
CA THR A 126 2.65 -23.14 9.09
C THR A 126 2.02 -22.11 8.16
N ILE A 127 2.72 -21.80 7.06
CA ILE A 127 2.24 -20.83 6.06
C ILE A 127 1.99 -21.54 4.74
N VAL A 128 0.75 -21.47 4.27
CA VAL A 128 0.36 -22.08 2.99
C VAL A 128 0.37 -21.01 1.91
N MET A 129 1.07 -21.29 0.81
CA MET A 129 1.23 -20.38 -0.34
C MET A 129 0.89 -21.12 -1.64
N PRO A 130 0.43 -20.42 -2.68
CA PRO A 130 0.36 -20.99 -4.02
C PRO A 130 1.74 -21.48 -4.49
N ALA A 131 1.80 -22.53 -5.29
CA ALA A 131 3.05 -23.02 -5.86
C ALA A 131 3.73 -22.00 -6.79
N THR A 132 2.96 -21.07 -7.31
CA THR A 132 3.40 -19.94 -8.16
C THR A 132 3.99 -18.77 -7.36
N ALA A 133 4.02 -18.83 -6.02
CA ALA A 133 4.53 -17.76 -5.18
C ALA A 133 6.01 -17.43 -5.51
N PRO A 134 6.40 -16.14 -5.58
CA PRO A 134 7.76 -15.74 -5.85
C PRO A 134 8.75 -16.36 -4.85
N LEU A 135 9.84 -16.94 -5.35
CA LEU A 135 10.85 -17.61 -4.52
C LEU A 135 11.41 -16.71 -3.40
N ALA A 136 11.58 -15.43 -3.68
CA ALA A 136 12.03 -14.45 -2.68
C ALA A 136 11.06 -14.37 -1.48
N LYS A 137 9.74 -14.37 -1.72
CA LYS A 137 8.71 -14.33 -0.67
C LYS A 137 8.66 -15.62 0.14
N VAL A 138 8.81 -16.78 -0.53
CA VAL A 138 8.92 -18.09 0.12
C VAL A 138 10.16 -18.16 1.02
N SER A 139 11.31 -17.74 0.48
CA SER A 139 12.59 -17.75 1.20
C SER A 139 12.57 -16.81 2.41
N ALA A 140 12.02 -15.60 2.26
CA ALA A 140 11.87 -14.64 3.36
C ALA A 140 11.01 -15.22 4.50
N THR A 141 9.88 -15.88 4.16
CA THR A 141 9.00 -16.48 5.17
C THR A 141 9.66 -17.65 5.90
N ARG A 142 10.40 -18.52 5.18
CA ARG A 142 11.23 -19.58 5.77
C ARG A 142 12.33 -19.03 6.67
N GLY A 143 12.93 -17.89 6.29
CA GLY A 143 13.95 -17.19 7.07
C GLY A 143 13.50 -16.77 8.46
N TYR A 144 12.19 -16.58 8.66
CA TYR A 144 11.57 -16.37 9.98
C TYR A 144 11.18 -17.68 10.69
N GLY A 145 11.64 -18.84 10.21
CA GLY A 145 11.44 -20.13 10.88
C GLY A 145 10.07 -20.78 10.66
N ALA A 146 9.23 -20.25 9.79
CA ALA A 146 7.94 -20.87 9.48
C ALA A 146 8.10 -22.07 8.52
N GLU A 147 7.30 -23.09 8.73
CA GLU A 147 7.07 -24.15 7.76
C GLU A 147 6.24 -23.61 6.59
N VAL A 148 6.75 -23.69 5.36
CA VAL A 148 6.04 -23.23 4.16
C VAL A 148 5.58 -24.42 3.34
N VAL A 149 4.25 -24.53 3.20
CA VAL A 149 3.56 -25.51 2.37
C VAL A 149 3.15 -24.83 1.06
N LEU A 150 3.61 -25.36 -0.07
CA LEU A 150 3.21 -24.87 -1.40
C LEU A 150 2.08 -25.75 -1.91
N ASN A 151 0.92 -25.14 -2.27
CA ASN A 151 -0.26 -25.88 -2.72
C ASN A 151 -1.12 -25.07 -3.70
N GLY A 152 -1.48 -25.71 -4.81
CA GLY A 152 -2.33 -25.14 -5.85
C GLY A 152 -1.67 -24.03 -6.66
N GLU A 153 -2.41 -23.42 -7.57
CA GLU A 153 -1.91 -22.38 -8.47
C GLU A 153 -2.31 -20.96 -8.01
N VAL A 154 -3.45 -20.84 -7.33
CA VAL A 154 -4.04 -19.56 -6.90
C VAL A 154 -4.21 -19.49 -5.39
N TYR A 155 -4.50 -18.28 -4.91
CA TYR A 155 -4.69 -18.03 -3.46
C TYR A 155 -5.79 -18.92 -2.86
N ASP A 156 -6.89 -19.14 -3.59
CA ASP A 156 -8.03 -19.90 -3.08
C ASP A 156 -7.67 -21.38 -2.80
N ASP A 157 -6.79 -21.98 -3.63
CA ASP A 157 -6.27 -23.33 -3.42
C ASP A 157 -5.42 -23.40 -2.16
N ALA A 158 -4.52 -22.44 -1.98
CA ALA A 158 -3.67 -22.35 -0.80
C ALA A 158 -4.51 -22.12 0.47
N TYR A 159 -5.56 -21.30 0.38
CA TYR A 159 -6.50 -21.08 1.48
C TYR A 159 -7.25 -22.35 1.87
N ALA A 160 -7.79 -23.08 0.89
CA ALA A 160 -8.48 -24.36 1.12
C ALA A 160 -7.55 -25.37 1.82
N LYS A 161 -6.29 -25.48 1.38
CA LYS A 161 -5.31 -26.36 2.02
C LYS A 161 -4.95 -25.90 3.44
N ALA A 162 -4.88 -24.58 3.69
CA ALA A 162 -4.65 -24.07 5.04
C ALA A 162 -5.81 -24.43 5.98
N VAL A 163 -7.06 -24.37 5.52
CA VAL A 163 -8.24 -24.77 6.29
C VAL A 163 -8.25 -26.29 6.56
N GLU A 164 -7.82 -27.11 5.57
CA GLU A 164 -7.66 -28.56 5.77
C GLU A 164 -6.64 -28.85 6.87
N LEU A 165 -5.43 -28.30 6.76
CA LEU A 165 -4.36 -28.48 7.74
C LEU A 165 -4.74 -27.92 9.13
N GLN A 166 -5.51 -26.84 9.19
CA GLN A 166 -6.06 -26.32 10.44
C GLN A 166 -6.93 -27.37 11.16
N LYS A 167 -7.81 -28.06 10.40
CA LYS A 167 -8.68 -29.09 10.98
C LYS A 167 -7.89 -30.31 11.47
N GLU A 168 -6.84 -30.69 10.74
CA GLU A 168 -6.00 -31.84 11.10
C GLU A 168 -5.14 -31.57 12.32
N THR A 169 -4.54 -30.37 12.40
CA THR A 169 -3.56 -30.03 13.46
C THR A 169 -4.19 -29.35 14.67
N GLY A 170 -5.38 -28.75 14.51
CA GLY A 170 -5.99 -27.87 15.50
C GLY A 170 -5.30 -26.52 15.67
N ALA A 171 -4.36 -26.16 14.75
CA ALA A 171 -3.65 -24.88 14.76
C ALA A 171 -4.62 -23.69 14.64
N THR A 172 -4.28 -22.57 15.25
CA THR A 172 -5.11 -21.35 15.17
C THR A 172 -4.86 -20.63 13.85
N PHE A 173 -5.92 -20.38 13.08
CA PHE A 173 -5.82 -19.61 11.84
C PHE A 173 -5.67 -18.14 12.15
N ILE A 174 -4.59 -17.52 11.68
CA ILE A 174 -4.33 -16.10 11.82
C ILE A 174 -4.87 -15.36 10.59
N HIS A 175 -6.03 -14.72 10.75
CA HIS A 175 -6.70 -14.01 9.65
C HIS A 175 -5.94 -12.73 9.27
N PRO A 176 -5.79 -12.40 7.96
CA PRO A 176 -4.97 -11.25 7.52
C PRO A 176 -5.56 -9.86 7.83
N PHE A 177 -6.85 -9.75 8.19
CA PHE A 177 -7.53 -8.45 8.43
C PHE A 177 -8.80 -8.52 9.29
N ASN A 178 -9.66 -9.55 9.14
CA ASN A 178 -10.97 -9.60 9.82
C ASN A 178 -10.87 -10.32 11.17
N ASN A 179 -10.15 -9.71 12.09
CA ASN A 179 -9.94 -10.20 13.45
C ASN A 179 -9.68 -9.00 14.39
N GLU A 180 -10.27 -9.00 15.57
CA GLU A 180 -10.19 -7.91 16.54
C GLU A 180 -8.76 -7.60 17.00
N TYR A 181 -7.97 -8.63 17.30
CA TYR A 181 -6.56 -8.45 17.69
C TYR A 181 -5.70 -7.94 16.53
N VAL A 182 -6.00 -8.37 15.30
CA VAL A 182 -5.33 -7.84 14.10
C VAL A 182 -5.63 -6.35 13.96
N MET A 183 -6.91 -5.96 13.99
CA MET A 183 -7.32 -4.55 13.86
C MET A 183 -6.75 -3.69 15.00
N ALA A 184 -6.78 -4.17 16.25
CA ALA A 184 -6.20 -3.48 17.38
C ALA A 184 -4.68 -3.26 17.22
N GLY A 185 -3.96 -4.28 16.75
CA GLY A 185 -2.53 -4.18 16.44
C GLY A 185 -2.24 -3.13 15.36
N GLN A 186 -3.04 -3.07 14.29
CA GLN A 186 -2.90 -2.07 13.24
C GLN A 186 -3.23 -0.65 13.73
N GLY A 187 -4.19 -0.52 14.66
CA GLY A 187 -4.55 0.76 15.26
C GLY A 187 -3.42 1.45 16.02
N THR A 188 -2.39 0.70 16.45
CA THR A 188 -1.20 1.27 17.10
C THR A 188 -0.46 2.27 16.21
N ILE A 189 -0.63 2.20 14.87
CA ILE A 189 -0.12 3.18 13.91
C ILE A 189 -0.65 4.57 14.24
N SER A 190 -1.95 4.71 14.53
CA SER A 190 -2.54 6.00 14.90
C SER A 190 -2.00 6.53 16.21
N LEU A 191 -1.79 5.67 17.22
CA LEU A 191 -1.17 6.12 18.48
C LEU A 191 0.20 6.75 18.23
N GLU A 192 1.03 6.11 17.42
CA GLU A 192 2.34 6.63 17.04
C GLU A 192 2.24 7.93 16.23
N ILE A 193 1.30 8.03 15.27
CA ILE A 193 1.08 9.25 14.47
C ILE A 193 0.74 10.43 15.39
N PHE A 194 -0.22 10.26 16.28
CA PHE A 194 -0.64 11.34 17.18
C PHE A 194 0.45 11.74 18.18
N GLU A 195 1.23 10.78 18.68
CA GLU A 195 2.38 11.05 19.55
C GLU A 195 3.50 11.81 18.81
N GLN A 196 3.91 11.33 17.64
CA GLN A 196 5.01 11.89 16.85
C GLN A 196 4.70 13.29 16.30
N LEU A 197 3.43 13.60 16.02
CA LEU A 197 2.99 14.92 15.54
C LEU A 197 2.37 15.80 16.64
N ASN A 198 2.54 15.45 17.92
CA ASN A 198 2.00 16.20 19.05
C ASN A 198 0.51 16.52 18.90
N ASN A 199 -0.28 15.55 18.45
CA ASN A 199 -1.72 15.63 18.18
C ASN A 199 -2.12 16.61 17.05
N LYS A 200 -1.18 17.09 16.24
CA LYS A 200 -1.45 17.97 15.10
C LYS A 200 -1.68 17.13 13.84
N VAL A 201 -2.83 16.51 13.74
CA VAL A 201 -3.23 15.64 12.63
C VAL A 201 -4.66 16.00 12.24
N ASP A 202 -4.86 16.39 10.98
CA ASP A 202 -6.17 16.75 10.45
C ASP A 202 -6.72 15.64 9.55
N THR A 203 -5.85 14.98 8.76
CA THR A 203 -6.26 13.88 7.86
C THR A 203 -5.24 12.75 7.87
N ILE A 204 -5.73 11.51 7.87
CA ILE A 204 -4.93 10.29 7.65
C ILE A 204 -5.43 9.61 6.37
N ILE A 205 -4.53 9.41 5.41
CA ILE A 205 -4.81 8.68 4.16
C ILE A 205 -4.22 7.27 4.28
N CYS A 206 -5.07 6.25 4.13
CA CYS A 206 -4.73 4.87 4.46
C CYS A 206 -5.13 3.91 3.34
N PRO A 207 -4.27 2.95 2.92
CA PRO A 207 -4.61 1.92 1.95
C PRO A 207 -5.72 1.00 2.47
N ILE A 208 -6.60 0.52 1.57
CA ILE A 208 -7.62 -0.48 1.87
C ILE A 208 -7.45 -1.71 0.97
N GLY A 209 -7.17 -2.86 1.58
CA GLY A 209 -7.45 -4.17 1.01
C GLY A 209 -8.70 -4.76 1.67
N GLY A 210 -8.55 -5.78 2.54
CA GLY A 210 -9.66 -6.33 3.33
C GLY A 210 -10.16 -5.45 4.48
N GLY A 211 -9.56 -4.29 4.72
CA GLY A 211 -10.02 -3.27 5.66
C GLY A 211 -9.32 -3.26 7.03
N GLY A 212 -8.49 -4.25 7.35
CA GLY A 212 -7.94 -4.39 8.71
C GLY A 212 -7.06 -3.24 9.20
N ILE A 213 -6.23 -2.64 8.33
CA ILE A 213 -5.40 -1.50 8.71
C ILE A 213 -6.25 -0.26 8.96
N ILE A 214 -7.10 0.13 8.00
CA ILE A 214 -7.87 1.36 8.13
C ILE A 214 -8.93 1.26 9.24
N ALA A 215 -9.50 0.08 9.48
CA ALA A 215 -10.42 -0.13 10.60
C ALA A 215 -9.72 0.15 11.94
N GLY A 216 -8.55 -0.45 12.18
CA GLY A 216 -7.77 -0.17 13.38
C GLY A 216 -7.32 1.29 13.49
N VAL A 217 -6.82 1.85 12.39
CA VAL A 217 -6.43 3.27 12.30
C VAL A 217 -7.59 4.19 12.64
N ALA A 218 -8.77 3.98 12.03
CA ALA A 218 -9.94 4.81 12.24
C ALA A 218 -10.46 4.74 13.68
N VAL A 219 -10.54 3.54 14.27
CA VAL A 219 -10.95 3.36 15.68
C VAL A 219 -10.07 4.19 16.61
N ALA A 220 -8.75 4.09 16.47
CA ALA A 220 -7.84 4.84 17.33
C ALA A 220 -7.85 6.33 17.03
N ALA A 221 -7.80 6.73 15.75
CA ALA A 221 -7.74 8.12 15.34
C ALA A 221 -8.99 8.90 15.75
N LYS A 222 -10.18 8.38 15.47
CA LYS A 222 -11.46 9.02 15.83
C LYS A 222 -11.68 9.09 17.35
N ALA A 223 -11.17 8.13 18.10
CA ALA A 223 -11.24 8.16 19.56
C ALA A 223 -10.23 9.15 20.17
N LEU A 224 -9.10 9.44 19.53
CA LEU A 224 -8.12 10.45 19.96
C LEU A 224 -8.55 11.87 19.54
N ASN A 225 -9.03 12.01 18.31
CA ASN A 225 -9.57 13.26 17.79
C ASN A 225 -10.78 12.97 16.88
N PRO A 226 -12.02 13.21 17.36
CA PRO A 226 -13.23 12.97 16.57
C PRO A 226 -13.31 13.76 15.26
N ASN A 227 -12.57 14.86 15.14
CA ASN A 227 -12.57 15.72 13.95
C ASN A 227 -11.55 15.30 12.89
N VAL A 228 -10.64 14.36 13.20
CA VAL A 228 -9.65 13.87 12.21
C VAL A 228 -10.40 13.18 11.06
N LYS A 229 -10.03 13.48 9.83
CA LYS A 229 -10.53 12.76 8.67
C LYS A 229 -9.72 11.50 8.44
N VAL A 230 -10.38 10.40 8.11
CA VAL A 230 -9.76 9.15 7.70
C VAL A 230 -10.22 8.82 6.29
N ILE A 231 -9.29 8.87 5.34
CA ILE A 231 -9.55 8.66 3.92
C ILE A 231 -8.97 7.31 3.51
N GLY A 232 -9.82 6.44 2.98
CA GLY A 232 -9.42 5.14 2.46
C GLY A 232 -9.05 5.19 0.98
N VAL A 233 -8.00 4.49 0.57
CA VAL A 233 -7.60 4.42 -0.83
C VAL A 233 -7.50 2.97 -1.30
N GLN A 234 -8.20 2.64 -2.40
CA GLN A 234 -8.12 1.35 -3.08
C GLN A 234 -7.55 1.50 -4.49
N THR A 235 -7.10 0.40 -5.09
CA THR A 235 -6.89 0.35 -6.53
C THR A 235 -8.23 0.32 -7.27
N ALA A 236 -8.34 1.08 -8.35
CA ALA A 236 -9.53 1.07 -9.22
C ALA A 236 -9.81 -0.31 -9.83
N ASN A 237 -8.79 -1.16 -9.91
CA ASN A 237 -8.92 -2.52 -10.45
C ASN A 237 -9.59 -3.50 -9.48
N VAL A 238 -9.62 -3.21 -8.16
CA VAL A 238 -10.28 -4.05 -7.15
C VAL A 238 -10.91 -3.16 -6.07
N PRO A 239 -11.99 -2.41 -6.38
CA PRO A 239 -12.60 -1.43 -5.49
C PRO A 239 -13.63 -2.06 -4.51
N SER A 240 -13.29 -3.20 -3.93
CA SER A 240 -14.23 -4.06 -3.20
C SER A 240 -14.91 -3.38 -1.99
N MET A 241 -14.16 -2.55 -1.24
CA MET A 241 -14.72 -1.81 -0.11
C MET A 241 -15.59 -0.64 -0.58
N GLN A 242 -15.16 0.08 -1.62
CA GLN A 242 -15.95 1.18 -2.18
C GLN A 242 -17.29 0.68 -2.72
N GLU A 243 -17.29 -0.45 -3.45
CA GLU A 243 -18.51 -1.09 -3.92
C GLU A 243 -19.38 -1.58 -2.76
N SER A 244 -18.77 -2.19 -1.73
CA SER A 244 -19.49 -2.64 -0.55
C SER A 244 -20.20 -1.49 0.17
N LEU A 245 -19.53 -0.36 0.32
CA LEU A 245 -20.12 0.86 0.92
C LEU A 245 -21.27 1.39 0.06
N LYS A 246 -21.10 1.41 -1.27
CA LYS A 246 -22.15 1.84 -2.21
C LYS A 246 -23.40 0.96 -2.13
N PHE A 247 -23.22 -0.36 -1.97
CA PHE A 247 -24.34 -1.31 -1.85
C PHE A 247 -24.84 -1.51 -0.42
N GLY A 248 -24.17 -0.92 0.58
CA GLY A 248 -24.53 -1.03 2.00
C GLY A 248 -24.29 -2.41 2.63
N LYS A 249 -23.61 -3.32 1.93
CA LYS A 249 -23.25 -4.69 2.37
C LYS A 249 -21.95 -5.15 1.74
N VAL A 250 -21.26 -6.08 2.40
CA VAL A 250 -20.05 -6.71 1.84
C VAL A 250 -20.37 -7.32 0.48
N THR A 251 -19.60 -6.92 -0.53
CA THR A 251 -19.74 -7.33 -1.93
C THR A 251 -18.38 -7.80 -2.45
N THR A 252 -18.39 -8.84 -3.27
CA THR A 252 -17.18 -9.33 -3.94
C THR A 252 -16.98 -8.55 -5.23
N ALA A 253 -15.89 -7.82 -5.34
CA ALA A 253 -15.54 -7.08 -6.54
C ALA A 253 -14.96 -7.99 -7.63
N PHE A 254 -15.10 -7.54 -8.87
CA PHE A 254 -14.36 -8.12 -9.98
C PHE A 254 -12.85 -7.90 -9.72
N ASN A 255 -12.02 -8.91 -10.05
CA ASN A 255 -10.60 -8.86 -9.85
C ASN A 255 -9.89 -8.65 -11.20
N ALA A 256 -9.28 -7.48 -11.37
CA ALA A 256 -8.33 -7.24 -12.45
C ALA A 256 -6.90 -7.23 -11.88
N ALA A 257 -5.91 -7.44 -12.76
CA ALA A 257 -4.51 -7.37 -12.35
C ALA A 257 -4.15 -5.97 -11.82
N THR A 258 -3.38 -5.92 -10.73
CA THR A 258 -2.93 -4.67 -10.12
C THR A 258 -1.50 -4.80 -9.61
N ILE A 259 -0.72 -3.72 -9.71
CA ILE A 259 0.61 -3.63 -9.09
C ILE A 259 0.52 -3.45 -7.56
N ALA A 260 -0.66 -3.11 -7.05
CA ALA A 260 -0.96 -3.01 -5.63
C ALA A 260 -1.47 -4.34 -5.05
N ASP A 261 -0.71 -5.44 -5.24
CA ASP A 261 -1.06 -6.81 -4.85
C ASP A 261 -1.41 -6.93 -3.37
N GLY A 262 -0.75 -6.16 -2.49
CA GLY A 262 -1.00 -6.14 -1.05
C GLY A 262 -2.41 -5.70 -0.64
N ILE A 263 -3.15 -5.03 -1.53
CA ILE A 263 -4.54 -4.58 -1.33
C ILE A 263 -5.52 -5.18 -2.34
N ALA A 264 -5.11 -6.14 -3.18
CA ALA A 264 -5.97 -6.82 -4.15
C ALA A 264 -6.91 -7.83 -3.47
N VAL A 265 -7.78 -7.34 -2.60
CA VAL A 265 -8.73 -8.17 -1.83
C VAL A 265 -10.11 -8.07 -2.43
N LYS A 266 -10.58 -9.19 -3.03
CA LYS A 266 -11.88 -9.26 -3.72
C LYS A 266 -13.07 -9.03 -2.79
N THR A 267 -13.00 -9.58 -1.58
CA THR A 267 -14.10 -9.53 -0.61
C THR A 267 -13.60 -8.96 0.72
N PRO A 268 -14.08 -7.79 1.15
CA PRO A 268 -13.73 -7.23 2.45
C PRO A 268 -14.17 -8.09 3.63
N GLY A 269 -13.63 -7.83 4.81
CA GLY A 269 -14.12 -8.46 6.03
C GLY A 269 -15.47 -7.88 6.47
N ASN A 270 -16.31 -8.69 7.08
CA ASN A 270 -17.59 -8.20 7.60
C ASN A 270 -17.38 -7.20 8.75
N ASP A 271 -16.52 -7.55 9.72
CA ASP A 271 -16.26 -6.68 10.87
C ASP A 271 -15.53 -5.40 10.44
N THR A 272 -14.57 -5.50 9.50
CA THR A 272 -13.87 -4.32 8.97
C THR A 272 -14.80 -3.41 8.17
N PHE A 273 -15.74 -3.98 7.41
CA PHE A 273 -16.74 -3.21 6.65
C PHE A 273 -17.61 -2.35 7.57
N GLU A 274 -18.15 -2.92 8.66
CA GLU A 274 -19.00 -2.16 9.57
C GLU A 274 -18.24 -1.01 10.25
N ILE A 275 -16.99 -1.25 10.67
CA ILE A 275 -16.14 -0.19 11.24
C ILE A 275 -15.86 0.91 10.21
N ILE A 276 -15.51 0.54 8.98
CA ILE A 276 -15.19 1.49 7.90
C ILE A 276 -16.42 2.32 7.54
N LYS A 277 -17.59 1.69 7.43
CA LYS A 277 -18.86 2.35 7.16
C LYS A 277 -19.20 3.42 8.20
N GLU A 278 -18.82 3.21 9.45
CA GLU A 278 -19.09 4.12 10.56
C GLU A 278 -18.04 5.22 10.72
N LEU A 279 -16.75 4.88 10.60
CA LEU A 279 -15.65 5.72 11.05
C LEU A 279 -14.78 6.31 9.93
N VAL A 280 -14.88 5.82 8.71
CA VAL A 280 -14.09 6.31 7.57
C VAL A 280 -14.90 7.36 6.82
N ASP A 281 -14.31 8.52 6.60
CA ASP A 281 -15.03 9.66 6.03
C ASP A 281 -15.24 9.53 4.53
N GLU A 282 -14.28 8.93 3.81
CA GLU A 282 -14.34 8.74 2.37
C GLU A 282 -13.49 7.54 1.92
N VAL A 283 -13.93 6.86 0.86
CA VAL A 283 -13.14 5.83 0.17
C VAL A 283 -13.03 6.17 -1.30
N ILE A 284 -11.80 6.40 -1.74
CA ILE A 284 -11.46 6.78 -3.12
C ILE A 284 -10.64 5.69 -3.81
N THR A 285 -10.54 5.78 -5.13
CA THR A 285 -9.76 4.82 -5.93
C THR A 285 -8.70 5.53 -6.77
N VAL A 286 -7.56 4.85 -6.96
CA VAL A 286 -6.47 5.28 -7.84
C VAL A 286 -6.19 4.22 -8.90
N THR A 287 -5.79 4.67 -10.09
CA THR A 287 -5.44 3.82 -11.24
C THR A 287 -4.04 3.24 -11.10
N GLU A 288 -3.70 2.24 -11.91
CA GLU A 288 -2.37 1.64 -11.96
C GLU A 288 -1.28 2.67 -12.33
N ASP A 289 -1.58 3.58 -13.26
CA ASP A 289 -0.66 4.65 -13.65
C ASP A 289 -0.43 5.64 -12.49
N GLU A 290 -1.46 6.02 -11.75
CA GLU A 290 -1.37 6.88 -10.56
C GLU A 290 -0.56 6.20 -9.45
N ILE A 291 -0.74 4.89 -9.24
CA ILE A 291 0.05 4.11 -8.28
C ILE A 291 1.52 4.07 -8.69
N ALA A 292 1.81 3.84 -9.97
CA ALA A 292 3.18 3.84 -10.50
C ALA A 292 3.86 5.21 -10.30
N GLN A 293 3.14 6.32 -10.53
CA GLN A 293 3.62 7.67 -10.23
C GLN A 293 3.88 7.88 -8.73
N GLY A 294 3.01 7.36 -7.86
CA GLY A 294 3.20 7.38 -6.41
C GLY A 294 4.46 6.64 -5.98
N MET A 295 4.72 5.44 -6.54
CA MET A 295 5.94 4.67 -6.27
C MET A 295 7.19 5.42 -6.73
N LEU A 296 7.17 5.99 -7.94
CA LEU A 296 8.29 6.78 -8.47
C LEU A 296 8.55 8.02 -7.62
N PHE A 297 7.51 8.75 -7.21
CA PHE A 297 7.62 9.92 -6.35
C PHE A 297 8.28 9.58 -4.99
N LEU A 298 7.84 8.52 -4.34
CA LEU A 298 8.41 8.08 -3.07
C LEU A 298 9.90 7.72 -3.22
N LEU A 299 10.26 7.03 -4.29
CA LEU A 299 11.65 6.68 -4.58
C LEU A 299 12.52 7.92 -4.85
N GLU A 300 12.07 8.84 -5.72
CA GLU A 300 12.84 9.98 -6.16
C GLU A 300 12.94 11.10 -5.11
N HIS A 301 11.85 11.37 -4.39
CA HIS A 301 11.79 12.53 -3.50
C HIS A 301 11.90 12.18 -2.02
N GLN A 302 11.38 11.02 -1.59
CA GLN A 302 11.46 10.58 -0.20
C GLN A 302 12.62 9.60 0.07
N LYS A 303 13.25 9.06 -0.98
CA LYS A 303 14.33 8.06 -0.91
C LYS A 303 13.91 6.77 -0.20
N ILE A 304 12.62 6.45 -0.27
CA ILE A 304 12.06 5.22 0.28
C ILE A 304 11.48 4.33 -0.81
N VAL A 305 11.68 3.02 -0.65
CA VAL A 305 11.08 2.03 -1.52
C VAL A 305 9.71 1.64 -0.98
N SER A 306 8.68 1.70 -1.83
CA SER A 306 7.33 1.27 -1.53
C SER A 306 6.87 0.22 -2.52
N GLU A 307 6.05 -0.73 -2.07
CA GLU A 307 5.23 -1.56 -2.95
C GLU A 307 4.01 -0.78 -3.45
N GLY A 308 3.31 -1.28 -4.47
CA GLY A 308 2.14 -0.59 -5.03
C GLY A 308 1.08 -0.26 -3.98
N ALA A 309 0.79 -1.20 -3.08
CA ALA A 309 -0.15 -0.99 -1.97
C ALA A 309 0.28 0.13 -1.00
N GLY A 310 1.59 0.29 -0.79
CA GLY A 310 2.13 1.35 0.07
C GLY A 310 2.12 2.74 -0.59
N ALA A 311 2.03 2.81 -1.92
CA ALA A 311 2.09 4.06 -2.67
C ALA A 311 0.71 4.71 -2.92
N VAL A 312 -0.41 3.99 -2.70
CA VAL A 312 -1.76 4.50 -3.07
C VAL A 312 -2.14 5.79 -2.33
N SER A 313 -1.70 5.97 -1.08
CA SER A 313 -1.94 7.22 -0.33
C SER A 313 -1.24 8.42 -0.97
N THR A 314 -0.01 8.24 -1.46
CA THR A 314 0.75 9.24 -2.22
C THR A 314 0.09 9.50 -3.59
N ALA A 315 -0.32 8.43 -4.27
CA ALA A 315 -1.03 8.50 -5.55
C ALA A 315 -2.30 9.35 -5.46
N ALA A 316 -3.07 9.20 -4.39
CA ALA A 316 -4.29 9.96 -4.15
C ALA A 316 -4.08 11.48 -4.07
N LEU A 317 -2.96 11.93 -3.46
CA LEU A 317 -2.59 13.34 -3.42
C LEU A 317 -2.02 13.83 -4.75
N LEU A 318 -1.13 13.05 -5.38
CA LEU A 318 -0.49 13.43 -6.65
C LEU A 318 -1.50 13.57 -7.79
N SER A 319 -2.53 12.73 -7.82
CA SER A 319 -3.60 12.72 -8.83
C SER A 319 -4.80 13.59 -8.47
N GLU A 320 -4.70 14.35 -7.36
CA GLU A 320 -5.77 15.24 -6.86
C GLU A 320 -7.10 14.52 -6.58
N LYS A 321 -7.06 13.21 -6.33
CA LYS A 321 -8.25 12.44 -5.88
C LYS A 321 -8.67 12.84 -4.48
N TYR A 322 -7.71 13.24 -3.64
CA TYR A 322 -7.95 13.96 -2.40
C TYR A 322 -7.25 15.32 -2.47
N LYS A 323 -8.00 16.39 -2.22
CA LYS A 323 -7.51 17.77 -2.17
C LYS A 323 -7.57 18.28 -0.74
N PRO A 324 -6.43 18.37 -0.04
CA PRO A 324 -6.42 18.91 1.31
C PRO A 324 -6.73 20.41 1.32
N ALA A 325 -7.23 20.93 2.44
CA ALA A 325 -7.31 22.35 2.68
C ALA A 325 -5.90 22.96 2.87
N THR A 326 -5.77 24.26 2.57
CA THR A 326 -4.49 24.97 2.74
C THR A 326 -3.99 24.87 4.19
N GLY A 327 -2.77 24.37 4.36
CA GLY A 327 -2.15 24.22 5.68
C GLY A 327 -2.63 23.02 6.50
N GLU A 328 -3.49 22.16 5.96
CA GLU A 328 -3.95 20.91 6.59
C GLU A 328 -2.77 19.95 6.85
N ASN A 329 -2.73 19.32 8.02
CA ASN A 329 -1.71 18.30 8.35
C ASN A 329 -2.20 16.93 7.89
N VAL A 330 -1.65 16.45 6.79
CA VAL A 330 -2.06 15.20 6.13
C VAL A 330 -1.00 14.13 6.35
N VAL A 331 -1.39 12.99 6.88
CA VAL A 331 -0.50 11.83 7.06
C VAL A 331 -0.84 10.75 6.05
N CYS A 332 0.08 10.44 5.14
CA CYS A 332 -0.01 9.32 4.22
C CYS A 332 0.65 8.08 4.83
N ILE A 333 -0.08 6.97 4.98
CA ILE A 333 0.50 5.71 5.43
C ILE A 333 1.14 4.99 4.24
N VAL A 334 2.47 4.80 4.29
CA VAL A 334 3.21 3.94 3.37
C VAL A 334 3.22 2.53 3.97
N SER A 335 2.24 1.73 3.61
CA SER A 335 1.88 0.49 4.34
C SER A 335 2.89 -0.65 4.21
N GLY A 336 3.70 -0.66 3.13
CA GLY A 336 4.71 -1.69 2.89
C GLY A 336 5.68 -1.34 1.78
N GLY A 337 6.82 -2.04 1.76
CA GLY A 337 7.89 -1.90 0.78
C GLY A 337 8.37 -3.21 0.15
N ASN A 338 7.66 -4.32 0.34
CA ASN A 338 8.05 -5.65 -0.12
C ASN A 338 7.76 -5.88 -1.61
N VAL A 339 8.17 -4.93 -2.44
CA VAL A 339 8.04 -5.03 -3.90
C VAL A 339 9.11 -5.96 -4.47
N ASP A 340 8.73 -6.79 -5.44
CA ASP A 340 9.68 -7.54 -6.25
C ASP A 340 10.49 -6.61 -7.15
N VAL A 341 11.81 -6.84 -7.26
CA VAL A 341 12.75 -5.97 -7.99
C VAL A 341 12.38 -5.88 -9.48
N ASN A 342 11.93 -6.96 -10.11
CA ASN A 342 11.50 -6.94 -11.51
C ASN A 342 10.21 -6.13 -11.67
N THR A 343 9.28 -6.28 -10.72
CA THR A 343 8.06 -5.46 -10.68
C THR A 343 8.40 -3.98 -10.49
N LEU A 344 9.31 -3.65 -9.57
CA LEU A 344 9.76 -2.28 -9.35
C LEU A 344 10.38 -1.68 -10.63
N SER A 345 11.25 -2.42 -11.30
CA SER A 345 11.87 -1.99 -12.57
C SER A 345 10.84 -1.69 -13.66
N LYS A 346 9.84 -2.57 -13.84
CA LYS A 346 8.74 -2.37 -14.80
C LYS A 346 7.89 -1.16 -14.42
N THR A 347 7.57 -1.01 -13.14
CA THR A 347 6.76 0.11 -12.63
C THR A 347 7.45 1.45 -12.83
N ILE A 348 8.76 1.54 -12.52
CA ILE A 348 9.56 2.75 -12.75
C ILE A 348 9.56 3.09 -14.26
N ARG A 349 9.78 2.10 -15.14
CA ARG A 349 9.73 2.31 -16.58
C ARG A 349 8.38 2.88 -17.01
N THR A 350 7.28 2.27 -16.59
CA THR A 350 5.91 2.75 -16.88
C THR A 350 5.70 4.18 -16.40
N ALA A 351 6.10 4.47 -15.16
CA ALA A 351 5.96 5.81 -14.59
C ALA A 351 6.74 6.86 -15.37
N LEU A 352 7.97 6.56 -15.82
CA LEU A 352 8.78 7.45 -16.64
C LEU A 352 8.15 7.73 -18.02
N PHE A 353 7.55 6.70 -18.65
CA PHE A 353 6.80 6.91 -19.91
C PHE A 353 5.57 7.79 -19.69
N LYS A 354 4.79 7.53 -18.65
CA LYS A 354 3.56 8.28 -18.36
C LYS A 354 3.81 9.73 -17.94
N SER A 355 4.97 10.02 -17.36
CA SER A 355 5.38 11.40 -17.03
C SER A 355 6.05 12.16 -18.18
N GLY A 356 6.17 11.53 -19.34
CA GLY A 356 6.85 12.13 -20.51
C GLY A 356 8.37 12.25 -20.33
N ARG A 357 8.95 11.52 -19.37
CA ARG A 357 10.40 11.48 -19.13
C ARG A 357 11.11 10.39 -19.93
N ARG A 358 10.32 9.57 -20.61
CA ARG A 358 10.79 8.57 -21.57
C ARG A 358 9.86 8.55 -22.77
N PHE A 359 10.44 8.49 -23.96
CA PHE A 359 9.70 8.45 -25.21
C PHE A 359 10.26 7.33 -26.10
N THR A 360 9.34 6.56 -26.70
CA THR A 360 9.70 5.50 -27.65
C THR A 360 9.02 5.77 -28.96
N PHE A 361 9.74 5.61 -30.07
CA PHE A 361 9.19 5.69 -31.42
C PHE A 361 9.96 4.80 -32.39
N ASN A 362 9.32 4.46 -33.49
CA ASN A 362 9.95 3.81 -34.62
C ASN A 362 10.04 4.81 -35.79
N THR A 363 11.11 4.72 -36.54
CA THR A 363 11.29 5.51 -37.76
C THR A 363 12.14 4.75 -38.78
N ASP A 364 12.03 5.10 -40.07
CA ASP A 364 12.86 4.54 -41.12
C ASP A 364 14.02 5.48 -41.41
N ILE A 365 15.23 4.96 -41.42
CA ILE A 365 16.45 5.65 -41.81
C ILE A 365 16.99 5.09 -43.14
N GLN A 366 17.81 5.86 -43.84
CA GLN A 366 18.47 5.35 -45.05
C GLN A 366 19.57 4.34 -44.69
N ASP A 367 19.59 3.21 -45.38
CA ASP A 367 20.66 2.20 -45.26
C ASP A 367 21.90 2.62 -46.08
N LYS A 368 22.59 3.61 -45.54
CA LYS A 368 23.86 4.13 -46.09
C LYS A 368 24.71 4.77 -44.98
N PRO A 369 26.01 4.93 -45.20
CA PRO A 369 26.86 5.70 -44.29
C PRO A 369 26.24 7.10 -44.01
N GLY A 370 26.08 7.43 -42.70
CA GLY A 370 25.49 8.71 -42.29
C GLY A 370 23.96 8.67 -42.03
N GLY A 371 23.21 7.62 -42.42
CA GLY A 371 21.77 7.58 -42.26
C GLY A 371 21.29 7.70 -40.80
N LEU A 372 21.95 7.00 -39.89
CA LEU A 372 21.66 7.14 -38.44
C LEU A 372 22.19 8.47 -37.88
N ALA A 373 23.33 8.96 -38.38
CA ALA A 373 23.95 10.19 -37.90
C ALA A 373 23.07 11.42 -38.10
N GLU A 374 22.29 11.47 -39.17
CA GLU A 374 21.32 12.56 -39.44
C GLU A 374 20.27 12.64 -38.33
N LEU A 375 19.60 11.54 -38.01
CA LEU A 375 18.59 11.45 -36.94
C LEU A 375 19.21 11.80 -35.58
N THR A 376 20.35 11.19 -35.21
CA THR A 376 20.98 11.41 -33.90
C THR A 376 21.51 12.85 -33.76
N THR A 377 21.88 13.52 -34.85
CA THR A 377 22.26 14.95 -34.83
C THR A 377 21.07 15.83 -34.47
N ILE A 378 19.87 15.54 -34.99
CA ILE A 378 18.64 16.27 -34.65
C ILE A 378 18.33 16.08 -33.19
N LEU A 379 18.31 14.80 -32.69
CA LEU A 379 18.05 14.49 -31.30
C LEU A 379 19.02 15.15 -30.33
N SER A 380 20.31 15.20 -30.69
CA SER A 380 21.35 15.91 -29.91
C SER A 380 21.08 17.41 -29.77
N LYS A 381 20.68 18.09 -30.87
CA LYS A 381 20.32 19.51 -30.84
C LYS A 381 19.09 19.81 -29.98
N LEU A 382 18.24 18.81 -29.79
CA LEU A 382 17.04 18.88 -28.98
C LEU A 382 17.30 18.46 -27.52
N GLU A 383 18.55 18.17 -27.15
CA GLU A 383 18.91 17.71 -25.79
C GLU A 383 18.21 16.38 -25.37
N ALA A 384 17.80 15.57 -26.36
CA ALA A 384 17.24 14.25 -26.10
C ALA A 384 18.35 13.21 -25.90
N ASN A 385 18.44 12.62 -24.74
CA ASN A 385 19.41 11.56 -24.49
C ASN A 385 18.90 10.21 -25.03
N ILE A 386 19.74 9.54 -25.82
CA ILE A 386 19.40 8.25 -26.43
C ILE A 386 19.73 7.13 -25.44
N ILE A 387 18.72 6.38 -24.98
CA ILE A 387 18.87 5.25 -24.07
C ILE A 387 19.12 3.94 -24.84
N GLU A 388 18.37 3.76 -25.95
CA GLU A 388 18.41 2.53 -26.71
C GLU A 388 18.17 2.83 -28.19
N VAL A 389 18.92 2.17 -29.05
CA VAL A 389 18.74 2.16 -30.50
C VAL A 389 18.82 0.73 -30.98
N ASN A 390 17.77 0.26 -31.64
CA ASN A 390 17.75 -1.02 -32.31
C ASN A 390 17.48 -0.83 -33.79
N LEU A 391 18.41 -1.30 -34.64
CA LEU A 391 18.25 -1.29 -36.09
C LEU A 391 17.86 -2.67 -36.58
N SER A 392 16.85 -2.73 -37.43
CA SER A 392 16.41 -3.95 -38.08
C SER A 392 16.20 -3.71 -39.58
N SER A 393 16.41 -4.75 -40.36
CA SER A 393 16.11 -4.70 -41.81
C SER A 393 14.64 -4.40 -42.03
N ASN A 394 14.36 -3.46 -42.91
CA ASN A 394 13.00 -3.21 -43.40
C ASN A 394 12.79 -3.95 -44.73
N ASN A 395 11.52 -4.24 -45.06
CA ASN A 395 11.17 -4.84 -46.36
C ASN A 395 11.40 -3.87 -47.53
N ASP A 396 11.61 -2.57 -47.28
CA ASP A 396 11.91 -1.57 -48.30
C ASP A 396 13.41 -1.53 -48.57
N LEU A 397 13.77 -1.76 -49.83
CA LEU A 397 15.18 -1.69 -50.30
C LEU A 397 15.79 -0.33 -49.97
N GLY A 398 16.95 -0.34 -49.32
CA GLY A 398 17.71 0.86 -48.95
C GLY A 398 17.22 1.61 -47.73
N ARG A 399 16.36 0.96 -46.90
CA ARG A 399 15.93 1.49 -45.60
C ARG A 399 16.13 0.49 -44.46
N LEU A 400 16.42 1.04 -43.28
CA LEU A 400 16.44 0.30 -42.01
C LEU A 400 15.36 0.87 -41.07
N SER A 401 14.69 0.02 -40.33
CA SER A 401 13.80 0.46 -39.25
C SER A 401 14.64 0.69 -37.99
N ALA A 402 14.51 1.89 -37.42
CA ALA A 402 15.16 2.28 -36.18
C ALA A 402 14.14 2.39 -35.08
N HIS A 403 14.26 1.53 -34.08
CA HIS A 403 13.53 1.63 -32.81
C HIS A 403 14.36 2.46 -31.83
N MET A 404 13.79 3.57 -31.34
CA MET A 404 14.48 4.53 -30.49
C MET A 404 13.79 4.63 -29.14
N VAL A 405 14.57 4.60 -28.05
CA VAL A 405 14.13 4.95 -26.71
C VAL A 405 14.92 6.15 -26.23
N LEU A 406 14.22 7.22 -25.93
CA LEU A 406 14.81 8.48 -25.49
C LEU A 406 14.49 8.80 -24.04
N GLU A 407 15.41 9.44 -23.34
CA GLU A 407 15.14 10.19 -22.13
C GLU A 407 14.78 11.62 -22.51
N THR A 408 13.70 12.12 -21.92
CA THR A 408 13.08 13.42 -22.24
C THR A 408 12.69 14.14 -20.93
N PHE A 409 12.46 15.46 -20.99
CA PHE A 409 12.11 16.22 -19.79
C PHE A 409 10.64 16.07 -19.38
N ASN A 410 9.72 16.14 -20.38
CA ASN A 410 8.28 16.12 -20.19
C ASN A 410 7.56 15.93 -21.55
N HIS A 411 6.23 16.00 -21.53
CA HIS A 411 5.41 15.85 -22.73
C HIS A 411 5.62 16.96 -23.76
N ASP A 412 5.90 18.19 -23.34
CA ASP A 412 6.17 19.31 -24.27
C ASP A 412 7.47 19.07 -25.00
N HIS A 413 8.49 18.54 -24.33
CA HIS A 413 9.74 18.14 -24.96
C HIS A 413 9.53 17.04 -26.00
N ILE A 414 8.71 16.01 -25.68
CA ILE A 414 8.33 14.97 -26.64
C ILE A 414 7.63 15.57 -27.86
N ALA A 415 6.69 16.49 -27.65
CA ALA A 415 5.97 17.15 -28.76
C ALA A 415 6.93 17.95 -29.67
N LYS A 416 7.90 18.64 -29.06
CA LYS A 416 8.96 19.35 -29.81
C LYS A 416 9.82 18.38 -30.63
N ILE A 417 10.28 17.28 -30.01
CA ILE A 417 11.08 16.24 -30.68
C ILE A 417 10.32 15.69 -31.89
N LYS A 418 9.07 15.28 -31.71
CA LYS A 418 8.23 14.73 -32.79
C LYS A 418 8.16 15.69 -33.98
N ARG A 419 7.82 16.94 -33.72
CA ARG A 419 7.71 17.95 -34.77
C ARG A 419 9.02 18.11 -35.55
N GLU A 420 10.15 18.30 -34.89
CA GLU A 420 11.45 18.54 -35.53
C GLU A 420 11.96 17.36 -36.38
N ILE A 421 11.73 16.12 -35.90
CA ILE A 421 12.08 14.91 -36.67
C ILE A 421 11.13 14.70 -37.87
N GLU A 422 9.84 15.05 -37.74
CA GLU A 422 8.89 14.99 -38.86
C GLU A 422 9.19 16.06 -39.91
N GLU A 423 9.55 17.31 -39.54
CA GLU A 423 9.97 18.36 -40.40
C GLU A 423 11.27 18.03 -41.17
N ALA A 424 12.14 17.21 -40.55
CA ALA A 424 13.34 16.68 -41.21
C ALA A 424 13.05 15.47 -42.13
N GLY A 425 11.80 15.06 -42.29
CA GLY A 425 11.38 14.00 -43.20
C GLY A 425 11.39 12.59 -42.62
N PHE A 426 11.60 12.42 -41.32
CA PHE A 426 11.46 11.14 -40.63
C PHE A 426 10.01 10.93 -40.21
N LYS A 427 9.50 9.72 -40.36
CA LYS A 427 8.16 9.36 -39.85
C LYS A 427 8.27 8.91 -38.40
N VAL A 428 7.38 9.39 -37.53
CA VAL A 428 7.28 8.95 -36.13
C VAL A 428 6.09 8.01 -36.01
N ALA A 429 6.35 6.71 -35.78
CA ALA A 429 5.35 5.67 -35.61
C ALA A 429 5.38 5.05 -34.18
#